data_6e8f9c909ce46593b5d0af183fc3d947
#
_entry.id   6e8f9c909ce46593b5d0af183fc3d947
#
_cell.length_a   1.000
_cell.length_b   1.000
_cell.length_c   1.000
_cell.angle_alpha   90.00
_cell.angle_beta   90.00
_cell.angle_gamma   90.00
#
_symmetry.space_group_name_H-M   'P 1'
#
loop_
_entity.id
_entity.type
_entity.pdbx_description
1 polymer ?
#
loop_
_entity_poly.entity_id
_entity_poly.type
_entity_poly.pdbx_seq_one_letter_code
_entity_poly.pdbx_strand_id
1 'polypeptide(L)'
;MTNITALLLKHQQKFPHGIWLILSLFILGFASNGQPVQAKTPGQTQPVSAAVKESQMSLRQRLRQSRTANGVSQSIPTGVTLPSNTPTELRNLLTQMDRAASQGDIKGVMQLYGPNFTHGDGLNAQSLEKSLLALWKRYPQLRYSTQLQSWKAEGNVIVAETVTNITGLPSANSNNLALNATITSRQRIQGGKIVNQTILSERSLITSGNKPPQININLPQQVRVGQEYTFDAIVQEPLGDDFLLGTAIEEPVEVSKYLNPTSVDLELLTSGGLFKVGRAPSTPGNRWVSAVILRGGGMTMVTQRLQVVR
;
A
#
# COMPACT_ATOMS: atom_id res chain seq x y z
N MET A 1 -37.80 -2.38 -16.08
CA MET A 1 -36.44 -2.25 -16.70
C MET A 1 -35.90 -0.90 -16.29
N THR A 2 -35.14 -0.87 -15.20
CA THR A 2 -34.55 0.36 -14.64
C THR A 2 -33.35 0.72 -15.49
N ASN A 3 -33.31 1.94 -15.99
CA ASN A 3 -32.41 2.42 -17.00
C ASN A 3 -30.97 2.50 -16.43
N ILE A 4 -30.14 1.52 -16.74
CA ILE A 4 -28.74 1.36 -16.29
C ILE A 4 -27.90 2.60 -16.62
N THR A 5 -28.23 3.28 -17.74
CA THR A 5 -27.56 4.53 -18.17
C THR A 5 -27.78 5.68 -17.19
N ALA A 6 -28.94 5.77 -16.54
CA ALA A 6 -29.24 6.83 -15.57
C ALA A 6 -28.50 6.62 -14.21
N LEU A 7 -28.22 5.36 -13.85
CA LEU A 7 -27.48 5.02 -12.64
C LEU A 7 -25.99 5.33 -12.80
N LEU A 8 -25.42 5.05 -13.97
CA LEU A 8 -24.04 5.40 -14.31
C LEU A 8 -23.81 6.91 -14.32
N LEU A 9 -24.73 7.68 -14.86
CA LEU A 9 -24.67 9.15 -14.88
C LEU A 9 -24.79 9.78 -13.49
N LYS A 10 -25.58 9.19 -12.59
CA LYS A 10 -25.74 9.68 -11.21
C LYS A 10 -24.49 9.47 -10.34
N HIS A 11 -23.65 8.49 -10.67
CA HIS A 11 -22.38 8.24 -9.98
C HIS A 11 -21.22 9.02 -10.59
N GLN A 12 -21.27 9.40 -11.87
CA GLN A 12 -20.22 10.22 -12.50
C GLN A 12 -20.10 11.63 -11.90
N GLN A 13 -21.16 12.18 -11.32
CA GLN A 13 -21.13 13.55 -10.76
C GLN A 13 -20.37 13.71 -9.43
N LYS A 14 -19.91 12.64 -8.79
CA LYS A 14 -19.19 12.71 -7.50
C LYS A 14 -17.71 12.35 -7.57
N PHE A 15 -17.18 12.02 -8.73
CA PHE A 15 -15.75 11.75 -8.87
C PHE A 15 -15.08 12.91 -9.60
N PRO A 16 -14.14 13.64 -8.96
CA PRO A 16 -13.32 14.59 -9.69
C PRO A 16 -12.56 13.82 -10.80
N HIS A 17 -12.54 14.40 -11.99
CA HIS A 17 -11.84 13.89 -13.17
C HIS A 17 -10.42 13.46 -12.80
N GLY A 18 -10.10 12.18 -12.95
CA GLY A 18 -8.76 11.65 -12.75
C GLY A 18 -8.61 10.65 -11.61
N ILE A 19 -9.38 9.55 -11.62
CA ILE A 19 -8.98 8.36 -10.84
C ILE A 19 -7.80 7.72 -11.59
N TRP A 20 -6.59 8.25 -11.33
CA TRP A 20 -5.34 7.60 -11.70
C TRP A 20 -5.05 6.55 -10.62
N LEU A 21 -5.48 5.32 -10.87
CA LEU A 21 -5.15 4.19 -10.02
C LEU A 21 -3.71 3.77 -10.29
N ILE A 22 -2.88 3.92 -9.27
CA ILE A 22 -1.44 3.67 -9.34
C ILE A 22 -1.18 2.25 -8.94
N LEU A 23 -0.67 1.48 -9.86
CA LEU A 23 -0.43 0.06 -9.76
C LEU A 23 0.95 -0.32 -9.25
N SER A 24 1.79 0.60 -8.94
CA SER A 24 3.05 0.30 -8.25
C SER A 24 3.07 1.00 -6.90
N LEU A 25 3.69 0.40 -5.94
CA LEU A 25 3.91 0.92 -4.60
C LEU A 25 4.60 2.30 -4.58
N PHE A 26 4.87 2.85 -5.76
CA PHE A 26 5.64 4.05 -5.98
C PHE A 26 5.02 4.93 -7.07
N ILE A 27 4.56 6.16 -6.71
CA ILE A 27 4.56 7.40 -7.51
C ILE A 27 3.30 7.84 -8.23
N LEU A 28 2.89 9.10 -8.09
CA LEU A 28 3.14 10.29 -8.92
C LEU A 28 2.53 11.57 -8.37
N GLY A 29 3.23 12.68 -8.57
CA GLY A 29 2.69 14.02 -8.40
C GLY A 29 2.38 14.65 -9.76
N PHE A 30 1.22 15.32 -9.85
CA PHE A 30 0.97 16.35 -10.86
C PHE A 30 0.87 17.69 -10.17
N ALA A 31 1.59 18.67 -10.70
CA ALA A 31 1.43 20.07 -10.37
C ALA A 31 0.13 20.58 -11.01
N SER A 32 -0.87 20.93 -10.21
CA SER A 32 -1.99 21.76 -10.67
C SER A 32 -1.83 23.15 -10.09
N ASN A 33 -1.56 24.14 -10.95
CA ASN A 33 -1.75 25.55 -10.65
C ASN A 33 -3.25 25.81 -10.55
N GLY A 34 -3.78 25.90 -9.33
CA GLY A 34 -5.14 26.31 -9.05
C GLY A 34 -5.15 27.56 -8.20
N GLN A 35 -5.62 28.69 -8.74
CA GLN A 35 -5.85 29.92 -8.02
C GLN A 35 -7.01 29.79 -7.03
N PRO A 36 -7.00 30.51 -5.89
CA PRO A 36 -8.04 30.40 -4.88
C PRO A 36 -9.30 31.16 -5.31
N VAL A 37 -10.43 30.46 -5.35
CA VAL A 37 -11.76 31.07 -5.45
C VAL A 37 -12.28 31.34 -4.06
N GLN A 38 -12.57 32.61 -3.78
CA GLN A 38 -13.21 33.05 -2.54
C GLN A 38 -14.66 32.55 -2.45
N ALA A 39 -15.01 31.85 -1.40
CA ALA A 39 -16.37 31.46 -1.09
C ALA A 39 -17.03 32.50 -0.18
N LYS A 40 -18.20 32.97 -0.60
CA LYS A 40 -19.11 33.86 0.10
C LYS A 40 -19.83 33.13 1.23
N THR A 41 -19.86 33.73 2.42
CA THR A 41 -20.59 33.27 3.61
C THR A 41 -22.09 33.50 3.47
N PRO A 42 -22.95 32.58 3.85
CA PRO A 42 -24.31 32.88 4.31
C PRO A 42 -24.50 32.57 5.81
N GLY A 43 -25.19 33.46 6.45
CA GLY A 43 -25.34 33.47 7.89
C GLY A 43 -26.47 32.63 8.48
N GLN A 44 -26.44 32.63 9.78
CA GLN A 44 -27.46 32.36 10.80
C GLN A 44 -27.80 30.90 11.09
N THR A 45 -27.30 30.49 12.25
CA THR A 45 -27.63 29.28 13.00
C THR A 45 -28.80 29.53 13.96
N GLN A 46 -29.76 28.59 13.96
CA GLN A 46 -30.76 28.44 15.01
C GLN A 46 -30.24 27.47 16.12
N PRO A 47 -30.68 27.61 17.38
CA PRO A 47 -30.11 26.86 18.50
C PRO A 47 -30.58 25.41 18.54
N VAL A 48 -29.62 24.51 18.77
CA VAL A 48 -29.85 23.07 18.92
C VAL A 48 -30.43 22.76 20.30
N SER A 49 -31.53 22.01 20.32
CA SER A 49 -32.33 21.61 21.45
C SER A 49 -31.56 20.84 22.55
N ALA A 50 -31.97 21.02 23.83
CA ALA A 50 -31.39 20.43 25.04
C ALA A 50 -31.26 18.89 25.03
N ALA A 51 -32.09 18.18 24.26
CA ALA A 51 -32.09 16.73 24.16
C ALA A 51 -30.80 16.11 23.57
N VAL A 52 -30.06 16.87 22.73
CA VAL A 52 -28.80 16.44 22.16
C VAL A 52 -27.65 16.47 23.16
N LYS A 53 -27.73 17.38 24.15
CA LYS A 53 -26.69 17.50 25.22
C LYS A 53 -26.74 16.32 26.21
N GLU A 54 -27.91 15.81 26.51
CA GLU A 54 -28.11 14.71 27.47
C GLU A 54 -27.64 13.37 26.90
N SER A 55 -27.86 13.14 25.61
CA SER A 55 -27.37 11.95 24.90
C SER A 55 -25.84 11.90 24.79
N GLN A 56 -25.18 13.06 24.63
CA GLN A 56 -23.71 13.11 24.56
C GLN A 56 -23.05 12.95 25.95
N MET A 57 -23.69 13.33 27.03
CA MET A 57 -23.17 13.13 28.38
C MET A 57 -23.24 11.67 28.80
N SER A 58 -24.29 10.94 28.45
CA SER A 58 -24.42 9.51 28.75
C SER A 58 -23.39 8.66 27.99
N LEU A 59 -23.05 9.03 26.74
CA LEU A 59 -22.03 8.36 25.95
C LEU A 59 -20.62 8.55 26.54
N ARG A 60 -20.32 9.77 27.01
CA ARG A 60 -19.03 10.08 27.67
C ARG A 60 -18.86 9.35 29.00
N GLN A 61 -19.95 9.12 29.74
CA GLN A 61 -19.92 8.39 30.99
C GLN A 61 -19.72 6.88 30.79
N ARG A 62 -20.34 6.29 29.77
CA ARG A 62 -20.12 4.90 29.35
C ARG A 62 -18.69 4.64 28.85
N LEU A 63 -18.11 5.59 28.10
CA LEU A 63 -16.71 5.52 27.65
C LEU A 63 -15.67 5.67 28.77
N ARG A 64 -16.03 6.34 29.89
CA ARG A 64 -15.17 6.39 31.09
C ARG A 64 -15.21 5.11 31.91
N GLN A 65 -16.35 4.45 32.01
CA GLN A 65 -16.49 3.20 32.75
C GLN A 65 -15.85 1.99 32.06
N SER A 66 -15.76 1.99 30.71
CA SER A 66 -15.05 0.96 29.97
C SER A 66 -13.52 1.08 30.01
N ARG A 67 -12.98 2.22 30.48
CA ARG A 67 -11.53 2.43 30.63
C ARG A 67 -10.94 1.90 31.94
N THR A 68 -11.76 1.58 32.93
CA THR A 68 -11.29 1.10 34.24
C THR A 68 -11.33 -0.44 34.39
N ALA A 69 -11.87 -1.17 33.42
CA ALA A 69 -12.05 -2.62 33.54
C ALA A 69 -11.01 -3.49 32.76
N ASN A 70 -10.18 -2.92 31.91
CA ASN A 70 -9.12 -3.71 31.23
C ASN A 70 -7.81 -2.91 31.19
N GLY A 71 -7.07 -3.03 32.27
CA GLY A 71 -5.67 -2.61 32.36
C GLY A 71 -4.73 -3.56 31.62
N VAL A 72 -4.95 -3.79 30.34
CA VAL A 72 -3.92 -4.30 29.44
C VAL A 72 -3.50 -3.13 28.58
N SER A 73 -2.43 -2.45 29.00
CA SER A 73 -1.64 -1.60 28.11
C SER A 73 -1.20 -2.46 26.93
N GLN A 74 -1.94 -2.41 25.83
CA GLN A 74 -1.38 -2.78 24.53
C GLN A 74 -0.33 -1.73 24.19
N SER A 75 0.89 -1.95 24.65
CA SER A 75 2.08 -1.33 24.09
C SER A 75 2.10 -1.74 22.62
N ILE A 76 1.87 -0.78 21.74
CA ILE A 76 2.18 -0.91 20.31
C ILE A 76 3.64 -1.37 20.27
N PRO A 77 3.99 -2.51 19.68
CA PRO A 77 5.37 -2.93 19.58
C PRO A 77 6.09 -1.99 18.60
N THR A 78 6.63 -0.90 19.11
CA THR A 78 7.66 -0.09 18.47
C THR A 78 9.00 -0.73 18.81
N GLY A 79 9.25 -1.92 18.28
CA GLY A 79 10.51 -2.60 18.49
C GLY A 79 10.74 -3.61 17.39
N VAL A 80 11.83 -3.40 16.65
CA VAL A 80 12.38 -4.42 15.74
C VAL A 80 12.61 -5.68 16.57
N THR A 81 11.85 -6.75 16.34
CA THR A 81 12.08 -8.05 17.00
C THR A 81 13.32 -8.66 16.36
N LEU A 82 14.42 -8.65 17.07
CA LEU A 82 15.73 -9.12 16.58
C LEU A 82 16.14 -10.38 17.35
N PRO A 83 16.69 -11.40 16.68
CA PRO A 83 17.37 -12.51 17.34
C PRO A 83 18.47 -12.00 18.29
N SER A 84 18.66 -12.66 19.41
CA SER A 84 19.60 -12.22 20.47
C SER A 84 21.06 -12.10 20.01
N ASN A 85 21.45 -12.82 18.95
CA ASN A 85 22.79 -12.83 18.38
C ASN A 85 22.96 -11.88 17.16
N THR A 86 22.02 -10.96 16.94
CA THR A 86 22.09 -10.01 15.81
C THR A 86 23.26 -9.05 15.99
N PRO A 87 24.17 -8.88 14.97
CA PRO A 87 25.23 -7.90 15.02
C PRO A 87 24.71 -6.49 15.29
N THR A 88 25.39 -5.74 16.13
CA THR A 88 25.00 -4.36 16.49
C THR A 88 24.92 -3.46 15.26
N GLU A 89 25.82 -3.63 14.29
CA GLU A 89 25.82 -2.92 13.01
C GLU A 89 24.51 -3.13 12.24
N LEU A 90 24.08 -4.39 12.08
CA LEU A 90 22.83 -4.73 11.39
C LEU A 90 21.61 -4.17 12.14
N ARG A 91 21.59 -4.30 13.46
CA ARG A 91 20.53 -3.76 14.31
C ARG A 91 20.38 -2.25 14.13
N ASN A 92 21.49 -1.53 14.20
CA ASN A 92 21.52 -0.07 14.06
C ASN A 92 21.05 0.35 12.66
N LEU A 93 21.51 -0.34 11.60
CA LEU A 93 21.11 -0.06 10.23
C LEU A 93 19.61 -0.19 10.05
N LEU A 94 18.99 -1.31 10.48
CA LEU A 94 17.55 -1.53 10.35
C LEU A 94 16.73 -0.49 11.14
N THR A 95 17.16 -0.17 12.37
CA THR A 95 16.49 0.84 13.20
C THR A 95 16.59 2.25 12.60
N GLN A 96 17.75 2.62 12.05
CA GLN A 96 17.94 3.90 11.38
C GLN A 96 17.13 4.00 10.09
N MET A 97 17.05 2.90 9.33
CA MET A 97 16.25 2.82 8.11
C MET A 97 14.77 3.08 8.42
N ASP A 98 14.19 2.33 9.36
CA ASP A 98 12.77 2.48 9.72
C ASP A 98 12.46 3.89 10.23
N ARG A 99 13.35 4.45 11.04
CA ARG A 99 13.20 5.80 11.57
C ARG A 99 13.25 6.85 10.45
N ALA A 100 14.29 6.83 9.63
CA ALA A 100 14.47 7.81 8.55
C ALA A 100 13.33 7.71 7.52
N ALA A 101 12.95 6.49 7.11
CA ALA A 101 11.86 6.26 6.17
C ALA A 101 10.50 6.72 6.73
N SER A 102 10.22 6.46 8.02
CA SER A 102 8.97 6.91 8.67
C SER A 102 8.90 8.42 8.87
N GLN A 103 10.03 9.10 8.88
CA GLN A 103 10.12 10.57 8.95
C GLN A 103 10.14 11.24 7.57
N GLY A 104 10.19 10.47 6.48
CA GLY A 104 10.38 11.01 5.13
C GLY A 104 11.76 11.65 4.93
N ASP A 105 12.75 11.26 5.76
CA ASP A 105 14.13 11.76 5.66
C ASP A 105 14.88 11.01 4.56
N ILE A 106 14.76 11.52 3.33
CA ILE A 106 15.42 10.91 2.16
C ILE A 106 16.94 10.88 2.31
N LYS A 107 17.55 11.91 2.90
CA LYS A 107 18.99 11.97 3.08
C LYS A 107 19.44 10.90 4.07
N GLY A 108 18.73 10.76 5.19
CA GLY A 108 18.99 9.73 6.19
C GLY A 108 18.85 8.33 5.60
N VAL A 109 17.82 8.07 4.77
CA VAL A 109 17.66 6.79 4.09
C VAL A 109 18.80 6.55 3.10
N MET A 110 19.11 7.50 2.21
CA MET A 110 20.12 7.30 1.17
C MET A 110 21.54 7.16 1.72
N GLN A 111 21.81 7.68 2.91
CA GLN A 111 23.09 7.45 3.61
C GLN A 111 23.32 5.99 4.00
N LEU A 112 22.27 5.18 4.11
CA LEU A 112 22.37 3.76 4.46
C LEU A 112 22.60 2.86 3.24
N TYR A 113 22.57 3.41 2.03
CA TYR A 113 22.89 2.72 0.78
C TYR A 113 24.33 3.01 0.34
N GLY A 114 24.97 1.99 -0.22
CA GLY A 114 26.33 2.13 -0.79
C GLY A 114 26.31 2.90 -2.13
N PRO A 115 27.45 3.49 -2.52
CA PRO A 115 27.52 4.27 -3.77
C PRO A 115 27.25 3.44 -5.01
N ASN A 116 27.58 2.16 -5.00
CA ASN A 116 27.37 1.20 -6.08
C ASN A 116 26.19 0.26 -5.79
N PHE A 117 25.15 0.79 -5.10
CA PHE A 117 23.97 0.01 -4.78
C PHE A 117 23.29 -0.54 -6.03
N THR A 118 22.88 -1.80 -5.94
CA THR A 118 22.10 -2.50 -6.98
C THR A 118 20.83 -3.10 -6.39
N HIS A 119 19.79 -3.15 -7.19
CA HIS A 119 18.50 -3.72 -6.82
C HIS A 119 18.08 -4.83 -7.80
N GLY A 120 17.45 -5.88 -7.30
CA GLY A 120 17.01 -7.00 -8.12
C GLY A 120 16.04 -6.63 -9.26
N ASP A 121 15.32 -5.52 -9.13
CA ASP A 121 14.42 -4.97 -10.15
C ASP A 121 15.09 -3.90 -11.04
N GLY A 122 16.42 -3.78 -10.98
CA GLY A 122 17.19 -2.86 -11.81
C GLY A 122 17.27 -1.41 -11.30
N LEU A 123 16.71 -1.08 -10.12
CA LEU A 123 16.90 0.23 -9.52
C LEU A 123 18.36 0.42 -9.10
N ASN A 124 18.86 1.63 -9.24
CA ASN A 124 20.07 2.13 -8.63
C ASN A 124 19.73 3.15 -7.52
N ALA A 125 20.73 3.70 -6.84
CA ALA A 125 20.51 4.64 -5.75
C ALA A 125 19.65 5.85 -6.18
N GLN A 126 19.90 6.42 -7.37
CA GLN A 126 19.18 7.59 -7.86
C GLN A 126 17.72 7.28 -8.19
N SER A 127 17.44 6.15 -8.86
CA SER A 127 16.06 5.75 -9.17
C SER A 127 15.31 5.34 -7.91
N LEU A 128 15.97 4.71 -6.94
CA LEU A 128 15.38 4.43 -5.62
C LEU A 128 14.99 5.71 -4.89
N GLU A 129 15.89 6.70 -4.82
CA GLU A 129 15.62 8.00 -4.20
C GLU A 129 14.38 8.68 -4.85
N LYS A 130 14.34 8.75 -6.17
CA LYS A 130 13.20 9.32 -6.90
C LYS A 130 11.90 8.57 -6.56
N SER A 131 11.96 7.25 -6.49
CA SER A 131 10.81 6.40 -6.17
C SER A 131 10.30 6.66 -4.75
N LEU A 132 11.19 6.76 -3.77
CA LEU A 132 10.83 7.06 -2.38
C LEU A 132 10.21 8.44 -2.23
N LEU A 133 10.81 9.48 -2.84
CA LEU A 133 10.28 10.84 -2.81
C LEU A 133 8.86 10.92 -3.36
N ALA A 134 8.60 10.22 -4.45
CA ALA A 134 7.29 10.23 -5.05
C ALA A 134 6.26 9.44 -4.23
N LEU A 135 6.65 8.32 -3.62
CA LEU A 135 5.81 7.59 -2.66
C LEU A 135 5.41 8.47 -1.47
N TRP A 136 6.38 9.15 -0.84
CA TRP A 136 6.14 9.99 0.33
C TRP A 136 5.35 11.26 0.00
N LYS A 137 5.51 11.80 -1.22
CA LYS A 137 4.64 12.89 -1.70
C LYS A 137 3.17 12.46 -1.74
N ARG A 138 2.91 11.22 -2.14
CA ARG A 138 1.56 10.68 -2.21
C ARG A 138 1.02 10.24 -0.85
N TYR A 139 1.87 9.64 -0.03
CA TYR A 139 1.55 9.15 1.31
C TYR A 139 2.48 9.82 2.33
N PRO A 140 2.17 11.04 2.80
CA PRO A 140 3.12 11.84 3.58
C PRO A 140 3.38 11.32 5.00
N GLN A 141 2.60 10.35 5.48
CA GLN A 141 2.69 9.81 6.84
C GLN A 141 2.83 8.29 6.85
N LEU A 142 3.77 7.78 6.04
CA LEU A 142 4.08 6.36 6.08
C LEU A 142 4.84 5.99 7.35
N ARG A 143 4.51 4.82 7.89
CA ARG A 143 5.25 4.17 8.97
C ARG A 143 5.88 2.90 8.45
N TYR A 144 7.16 2.75 8.74
CA TYR A 144 7.94 1.57 8.38
C TYR A 144 8.28 0.79 9.64
N SER A 145 8.15 -0.53 9.57
CA SER A 145 8.53 -1.45 10.63
C SER A 145 9.16 -2.69 10.03
N THR A 146 10.45 -2.88 10.27
CA THR A 146 11.24 -3.96 9.70
C THR A 146 11.56 -5.02 10.76
N GLN A 147 11.27 -6.29 10.43
CA GLN A 147 11.60 -7.46 11.23
C GLN A 147 12.71 -8.23 10.52
N LEU A 148 13.77 -8.54 11.25
CA LEU A 148 14.83 -9.43 10.78
C LEU A 148 14.36 -10.87 10.90
N GLN A 149 14.31 -11.57 9.77
CA GLN A 149 13.92 -12.99 9.71
C GLN A 149 15.14 -13.88 9.92
N SER A 150 16.21 -13.60 9.21
CA SER A 150 17.47 -14.33 9.29
C SER A 150 18.66 -13.46 8.89
N TRP A 151 19.85 -13.85 9.31
CA TRP A 151 21.09 -13.26 8.84
C TRP A 151 22.23 -14.27 8.84
N LYS A 152 23.23 -14.04 7.98
CA LYS A 152 24.50 -14.77 7.98
C LYS A 152 25.65 -13.85 7.59
N ALA A 153 26.84 -14.14 8.09
CA ALA A 153 28.05 -13.49 7.64
C ALA A 153 28.67 -14.27 6.48
N GLU A 154 29.03 -13.54 5.42
CA GLU A 154 29.79 -14.05 4.27
C GLU A 154 31.06 -13.19 4.10
N GLY A 155 32.11 -13.54 4.81
CA GLY A 155 33.32 -12.71 4.91
C GLY A 155 33.02 -11.37 5.57
N ASN A 156 33.24 -10.26 4.86
CA ASN A 156 32.95 -8.91 5.31
C ASN A 156 31.56 -8.39 4.93
N VAL A 157 30.69 -9.27 4.41
CA VAL A 157 29.32 -8.97 4.02
C VAL A 157 28.36 -9.66 4.97
N ILE A 158 27.36 -8.93 5.45
CA ILE A 158 26.20 -9.49 6.14
C ILE A 158 25.08 -9.66 5.11
N VAL A 159 24.55 -10.88 5.00
CA VAL A 159 23.33 -11.16 4.22
C VAL A 159 22.17 -11.28 5.19
N ALA A 160 21.19 -10.41 5.05
CA ALA A 160 20.02 -10.34 5.93
C ALA A 160 18.73 -10.55 5.12
N GLU A 161 17.80 -11.34 5.66
CA GLU A 161 16.43 -11.41 5.17
C GLU A 161 15.51 -10.68 6.15
N THR A 162 14.70 -9.78 5.61
CA THR A 162 13.82 -8.91 6.40
C THR A 162 12.40 -8.91 5.86
N VAL A 163 11.44 -8.69 6.74
CA VAL A 163 10.06 -8.34 6.40
C VAL A 163 9.81 -6.91 6.84
N THR A 164 9.52 -6.03 5.90
CA THR A 164 9.17 -4.64 6.16
C THR A 164 7.67 -4.45 5.94
N ASN A 165 6.97 -3.99 6.99
CA ASN A 165 5.59 -3.55 6.92
C ASN A 165 5.56 -2.02 6.75
N ILE A 166 4.77 -1.54 5.80
CA ILE A 166 4.57 -0.13 5.51
C ILE A 166 3.09 0.18 5.67
N THR A 167 2.75 1.15 6.49
CA THR A 167 1.37 1.57 6.71
C THR A 167 1.21 3.06 6.48
N GLY A 168 0.15 3.45 5.77
CA GLY A 168 -0.21 4.83 5.52
C GLY A 168 -1.70 5.05 5.76
N LEU A 169 -2.03 6.05 6.57
CA LEU A 169 -3.41 6.43 6.84
C LEU A 169 -3.99 7.28 5.69
N PRO A 170 -5.32 7.26 5.50
CA PRO A 170 -5.97 8.13 4.54
C PRO A 170 -5.68 9.61 4.84
N SER A 171 -5.40 10.38 3.81
CA SER A 171 -5.19 11.83 3.91
C SER A 171 -5.66 12.52 2.63
N ALA A 172 -5.87 13.84 2.68
CA ALA A 172 -6.22 14.63 1.50
C ALA A 172 -5.14 14.50 0.39
N ASN A 173 -3.86 14.43 0.77
CA ASN A 173 -2.75 14.30 -0.17
C ASN A 173 -2.71 12.93 -0.86
N SER A 174 -3.24 11.88 -0.21
CA SER A 174 -3.36 10.54 -0.80
C SER A 174 -4.72 10.32 -1.48
N ASN A 175 -5.52 11.36 -1.71
CA ASN A 175 -6.91 11.23 -2.15
C ASN A 175 -7.75 10.30 -1.25
N ASN A 176 -7.52 10.38 0.06
CA ASN A 176 -8.11 9.51 1.08
C ASN A 176 -7.82 8.01 0.88
N LEU A 177 -6.68 7.69 0.26
CA LEU A 177 -6.20 6.32 0.15
C LEU A 177 -5.42 5.92 1.41
N ALA A 178 -5.75 4.77 1.97
CA ALA A 178 -4.92 4.07 2.95
C ALA A 178 -3.99 3.09 2.22
N LEU A 179 -2.79 2.89 2.75
CA LEU A 179 -1.81 1.93 2.23
C LEU A 179 -1.39 0.95 3.33
N ASN A 180 -1.41 -0.34 3.01
CA ASN A 180 -0.73 -1.38 3.76
C ASN A 180 0.12 -2.20 2.80
N ALA A 181 1.41 -2.34 3.08
CA ALA A 181 2.29 -3.18 2.29
C ALA A 181 3.18 -4.04 3.18
N THR A 182 3.47 -5.24 2.71
CA THR A 182 4.43 -6.16 3.31
C THR A 182 5.42 -6.57 2.25
N ILE A 183 6.70 -6.35 2.51
CA ILE A 183 7.80 -6.62 1.59
C ILE A 183 8.80 -7.52 2.29
N THR A 184 9.06 -8.70 1.74
CA THR A 184 10.17 -9.55 2.15
C THR A 184 11.35 -9.30 1.23
N SER A 185 12.51 -8.97 1.78
CA SER A 185 13.69 -8.69 0.99
C SER A 185 14.94 -9.37 1.56
N ARG A 186 15.88 -9.66 0.66
CA ARG A 186 17.25 -10.07 1.00
C ARG A 186 18.17 -8.90 0.71
N GLN A 187 18.97 -8.54 1.70
CA GLN A 187 19.90 -7.41 1.63
C GLN A 187 21.33 -7.91 1.86
N ARG A 188 22.26 -7.38 1.09
CA ARG A 188 23.69 -7.54 1.30
C ARG A 188 24.25 -6.24 1.86
N ILE A 189 24.86 -6.32 3.02
CA ILE A 189 25.34 -5.17 3.79
C ILE A 189 26.84 -5.29 3.94
N GLN A 190 27.55 -4.23 3.59
CA GLN A 190 28.99 -4.15 3.70
C GLN A 190 29.39 -2.78 4.23
N GLY A 191 30.24 -2.75 5.26
CA GLY A 191 30.68 -1.49 5.89
C GLY A 191 29.51 -0.62 6.37
N GLY A 192 28.48 -1.23 6.97
CA GLY A 192 27.29 -0.53 7.47
C GLY A 192 26.34 0.01 6.40
N LYS A 193 26.50 -0.40 5.13
CA LYS A 193 25.69 0.08 4.02
C LYS A 193 25.09 -1.07 3.21
N ILE A 194 23.85 -0.88 2.74
CA ILE A 194 23.19 -1.80 1.83
C ILE A 194 23.84 -1.64 0.44
N VAL A 195 24.49 -2.69 -0.04
CA VAL A 195 25.13 -2.70 -1.37
C VAL A 195 24.32 -3.43 -2.42
N ASN A 196 23.41 -4.34 -1.99
CA ASN A 196 22.48 -5.00 -2.87
C ASN A 196 21.17 -5.30 -2.12
N GLN A 197 20.04 -5.21 -2.83
CA GLN A 197 18.74 -5.59 -2.31
C GLN A 197 17.96 -6.36 -3.38
N THR A 198 17.33 -7.47 -2.97
CA THR A 198 16.43 -8.26 -3.82
C THR A 198 15.11 -8.44 -3.10
N ILE A 199 14.01 -8.13 -3.78
CA ILE A 199 12.66 -8.38 -3.25
C ILE A 199 12.29 -9.84 -3.47
N LEU A 200 12.00 -10.56 -2.39
CA LEU A 200 11.63 -11.97 -2.38
C LEU A 200 10.12 -12.14 -2.51
N SER A 201 9.34 -11.30 -1.82
CA SER A 201 7.90 -11.22 -1.96
C SER A 201 7.42 -9.81 -1.67
N GLU A 202 6.29 -9.45 -2.23
CA GLU A 202 5.69 -8.15 -2.06
C GLU A 202 4.17 -8.28 -2.19
N ARG A 203 3.46 -7.69 -1.25
CA ARG A 203 2.01 -7.52 -1.30
C ARG A 203 1.66 -6.14 -0.80
N SER A 204 0.79 -5.44 -1.54
CA SER A 204 0.22 -4.18 -1.10
C SER A 204 -1.30 -4.21 -1.16
N LEU A 205 -1.91 -3.48 -0.25
CA LEU A 205 -3.33 -3.24 -0.14
C LEU A 205 -3.56 -1.73 -0.08
N ILE A 206 -4.31 -1.20 -1.02
CA ILE A 206 -4.74 0.19 -1.05
C ILE A 206 -6.26 0.20 -0.91
N THR A 207 -6.77 1.02 0.01
CA THR A 207 -8.22 1.14 0.23
C THR A 207 -8.65 2.60 0.26
N SER A 208 -9.89 2.86 -0.13
CA SER A 208 -10.54 4.16 0.02
C SER A 208 -12.03 4.01 0.29
N GLY A 209 -12.63 5.08 0.82
CA GLY A 209 -14.05 5.10 1.17
C GLY A 209 -14.32 4.63 2.60
N ASN A 210 -15.60 4.68 2.99
CA ASN A 210 -16.02 4.36 4.37
C ASN A 210 -16.16 2.85 4.61
N LYS A 211 -16.39 2.08 3.54
CA LYS A 211 -16.58 0.63 3.58
C LYS A 211 -15.97 -0.01 2.34
N PRO A 212 -14.62 -0.01 2.22
CA PRO A 212 -13.95 -0.67 1.10
C PRO A 212 -14.24 -2.17 1.13
N PRO A 213 -14.46 -2.83 -0.02
CA PRO A 213 -14.72 -4.27 -0.08
C PRO A 213 -13.52 -5.05 0.46
N GLN A 214 -13.78 -6.08 1.28
CA GLN A 214 -12.75 -7.01 1.70
C GLN A 214 -12.53 -8.04 0.60
N ILE A 215 -11.28 -8.20 0.17
CA ILE A 215 -10.92 -9.05 -0.96
C ILE A 215 -9.99 -10.16 -0.47
N ASN A 216 -10.36 -11.39 -0.76
CA ASN A 216 -9.45 -12.54 -0.66
C ASN A 216 -8.77 -12.77 -2.01
N ILE A 217 -7.44 -12.89 -1.99
CA ILE A 217 -6.63 -13.13 -3.19
C ILE A 217 -6.10 -14.56 -3.17
N ASN A 218 -6.34 -15.25 -4.27
CA ASN A 218 -5.69 -16.53 -4.57
C ASN A 218 -4.78 -16.32 -5.79
N LEU A 219 -3.46 -16.23 -5.54
CA LEU A 219 -2.41 -16.10 -6.54
C LEU A 219 -1.18 -16.86 -6.05
N PRO A 220 -0.56 -17.74 -6.83
CA PRO A 220 0.71 -18.36 -6.47
C PRO A 220 1.81 -17.30 -6.30
N GLN A 221 2.76 -17.52 -5.41
CA GLN A 221 3.93 -16.64 -5.28
C GLN A 221 4.94 -16.87 -6.41
N GLN A 222 4.97 -18.08 -6.97
CA GLN A 222 5.93 -18.50 -8.00
C GLN A 222 5.26 -19.42 -9.01
N VAL A 223 5.63 -19.26 -10.28
CA VAL A 223 5.23 -20.13 -11.40
C VAL A 223 6.43 -20.39 -12.31
N ARG A 224 6.38 -21.46 -13.08
CA ARG A 224 7.41 -21.74 -14.11
C ARG A 224 7.10 -20.96 -15.38
N VAL A 225 8.14 -20.70 -16.18
CA VAL A 225 7.98 -20.13 -17.54
C VAL A 225 6.93 -20.92 -18.35
N GLY A 226 6.01 -20.23 -19.00
CA GLY A 226 4.94 -20.82 -19.80
C GLY A 226 3.84 -21.54 -19.03
N GLN A 227 3.94 -21.66 -17.71
CA GLN A 227 2.93 -22.31 -16.87
C GLN A 227 1.65 -21.46 -16.81
N GLU A 228 0.50 -22.14 -16.86
CA GLU A 228 -0.78 -21.51 -16.53
C GLU A 228 -0.94 -21.38 -15.01
N TYR A 229 -1.60 -20.29 -14.59
CA TYR A 229 -1.92 -20.04 -13.19
C TYR A 229 -3.27 -19.34 -13.07
N THR A 230 -3.91 -19.52 -11.93
CA THR A 230 -5.15 -18.81 -11.60
C THR A 230 -4.86 -17.57 -10.77
N PHE A 231 -5.63 -16.52 -11.00
CA PHE A 231 -5.71 -15.33 -10.18
C PHE A 231 -7.16 -15.03 -9.86
N ASP A 232 -7.54 -15.23 -8.61
CA ASP A 232 -8.88 -14.96 -8.11
C ASP A 232 -8.82 -13.84 -7.08
N ALA A 233 -9.71 -12.86 -7.21
CA ALA A 233 -9.92 -11.80 -6.24
C ALA A 233 -11.39 -11.78 -5.85
N ILE A 234 -11.71 -12.36 -4.69
CA ILE A 234 -13.08 -12.67 -4.26
C ILE A 234 -13.49 -11.69 -3.17
N VAL A 235 -14.62 -11.00 -3.37
CA VAL A 235 -15.24 -10.13 -2.37
C VAL A 235 -15.86 -11.00 -1.27
N GLN A 236 -15.51 -10.73 -0.01
CA GLN A 236 -15.93 -11.55 1.14
C GLN A 236 -17.36 -11.24 1.58
N GLU A 237 -17.80 -10.00 1.42
CA GLU A 237 -19.14 -9.60 1.83
C GLU A 237 -20.19 -9.96 0.79
N PRO A 238 -21.41 -10.35 1.19
CA PRO A 238 -22.52 -10.55 0.29
C PRO A 238 -22.78 -9.29 -0.56
N LEU A 239 -23.06 -9.48 -1.85
CA LEU A 239 -23.29 -8.36 -2.78
C LEU A 239 -24.60 -7.65 -2.48
N GLY A 240 -25.66 -8.39 -2.10
CA GLY A 240 -27.01 -7.85 -2.03
C GLY A 240 -27.42 -7.24 -3.37
N ASP A 241 -27.91 -6.00 -3.35
CA ASP A 241 -28.30 -5.24 -4.54
C ASP A 241 -27.16 -4.36 -5.10
N ASP A 242 -25.93 -4.48 -4.57
CA ASP A 242 -24.78 -3.69 -5.01
C ASP A 242 -24.16 -4.24 -6.30
N PHE A 243 -23.61 -3.32 -7.09
CA PHE A 243 -22.80 -3.65 -8.25
C PHE A 243 -21.31 -3.55 -7.89
N LEU A 244 -20.52 -4.41 -8.51
CA LEU A 244 -19.05 -4.35 -8.46
C LEU A 244 -18.52 -3.86 -9.81
N LEU A 245 -17.60 -2.90 -9.75
CA LEU A 245 -16.73 -2.59 -10.88
C LEU A 245 -15.33 -3.10 -10.53
N GLY A 246 -14.61 -3.63 -11.49
CA GLY A 246 -13.27 -4.12 -11.22
C GLY A 246 -12.47 -4.43 -12.47
N THR A 247 -11.18 -4.64 -12.27
CA THR A 247 -10.26 -5.11 -13.30
C THR A 247 -9.07 -5.82 -12.66
N ALA A 248 -8.46 -6.72 -13.44
CA ALA A 248 -7.21 -7.38 -13.10
C ALA A 248 -6.13 -6.99 -14.09
N ILE A 249 -4.93 -6.68 -13.58
CA ILE A 249 -3.81 -6.21 -14.37
C ILE A 249 -2.59 -7.03 -14.02
N GLU A 250 -1.80 -7.37 -15.03
CA GLU A 250 -0.51 -8.01 -14.91
C GLU A 250 0.55 -7.17 -15.63
N GLU A 251 1.62 -6.79 -14.92
CA GLU A 251 2.68 -5.94 -15.45
C GLU A 251 4.06 -6.49 -15.12
N PRO A 252 5.06 -6.30 -15.99
CA PRO A 252 6.44 -6.59 -15.62
C PRO A 252 6.91 -5.66 -14.51
N VAL A 253 7.73 -6.18 -13.59
CA VAL A 253 8.42 -5.36 -12.58
C VAL A 253 9.63 -4.73 -13.24
N GLU A 254 9.53 -3.43 -13.55
CA GLU A 254 10.54 -2.64 -14.25
C GLU A 254 10.70 -1.26 -13.63
N VAL A 255 11.89 -0.67 -13.74
CA VAL A 255 12.18 0.68 -13.20
C VAL A 255 11.20 1.74 -13.69
N SER A 256 10.79 1.67 -14.96
CA SER A 256 9.82 2.59 -15.56
C SER A 256 8.46 2.55 -14.85
N LYS A 257 8.04 1.38 -14.39
CA LYS A 257 6.75 1.17 -13.71
C LYS A 257 6.74 1.68 -12.27
N TYR A 258 7.90 1.74 -11.63
CA TYR A 258 8.03 2.43 -10.34
C TYR A 258 7.74 3.92 -10.44
N LEU A 259 7.97 4.54 -11.60
CA LEU A 259 7.82 5.97 -11.84
C LEU A 259 6.55 6.34 -12.62
N ASN A 260 6.04 5.44 -13.46
CA ASN A 260 4.93 5.68 -14.37
C ASN A 260 3.89 4.56 -14.24
N PRO A 261 2.93 4.68 -13.33
CA PRO A 261 1.87 3.69 -13.15
C PRO A 261 0.96 3.61 -14.38
N THR A 262 0.42 2.44 -14.61
CA THR A 262 -0.57 2.21 -15.66
C THR A 262 -1.95 2.70 -15.22
N SER A 263 -2.65 3.42 -16.08
CA SER A 263 -4.07 3.73 -15.91
C SER A 263 -4.90 2.46 -16.06
N VAL A 264 -6.03 2.40 -15.35
CA VAL A 264 -6.91 1.24 -15.38
C VAL A 264 -8.35 1.66 -15.67
N ASP A 265 -9.00 0.90 -16.54
CA ASP A 265 -10.43 0.99 -16.78
C ASP A 265 -11.13 -0.10 -15.97
N LEU A 266 -12.23 0.26 -15.31
CA LEU A 266 -13.04 -0.66 -14.52
C LEU A 266 -14.23 -1.10 -15.31
N GLU A 267 -14.51 -2.41 -15.30
CA GLU A 267 -15.65 -3.03 -15.96
C GLU A 267 -16.65 -3.55 -14.92
N LEU A 268 -17.91 -3.69 -15.32
CA LEU A 268 -18.94 -4.30 -14.48
C LEU A 268 -18.63 -5.78 -14.28
N LEU A 269 -18.53 -6.22 -13.02
CA LEU A 269 -18.32 -7.62 -12.69
C LEU A 269 -19.66 -8.35 -12.62
N THR A 270 -19.76 -9.49 -13.31
CA THR A 270 -20.97 -10.33 -13.37
C THR A 270 -21.06 -11.30 -12.19
N SER A 271 -20.02 -11.40 -11.37
CA SER A 271 -19.94 -12.29 -10.21
C SER A 271 -19.24 -11.57 -9.03
N GLY A 272 -19.21 -12.22 -7.87
CA GLY A 272 -18.67 -11.67 -6.62
C GLY A 272 -17.15 -11.46 -6.57
N GLY A 273 -16.49 -11.30 -7.72
CA GLY A 273 -15.05 -11.10 -7.80
C GLY A 273 -14.50 -11.15 -9.22
N LEU A 274 -13.19 -11.18 -9.29
CA LEU A 274 -12.40 -11.34 -10.53
C LEU A 274 -11.83 -12.75 -10.55
N PHE A 275 -11.97 -13.42 -11.69
CA PHE A 275 -11.46 -14.78 -11.93
C PHE A 275 -10.71 -14.76 -13.26
N LYS A 276 -9.40 -14.95 -13.21
CA LYS A 276 -8.52 -14.91 -14.38
C LYS A 276 -7.65 -16.16 -14.45
N VAL A 277 -7.43 -16.63 -15.65
CA VAL A 277 -6.39 -17.61 -15.96
C VAL A 277 -5.30 -16.87 -16.72
N GLY A 278 -4.09 -16.82 -16.15
CA GLY A 278 -2.91 -16.25 -16.76
C GLY A 278 -1.97 -17.34 -17.28
N ARG A 279 -1.08 -16.96 -18.19
CA ARG A 279 0.04 -17.79 -18.63
C ARG A 279 1.33 -17.03 -18.39
N ALA A 280 2.24 -17.62 -17.60
CA ALA A 280 3.54 -17.04 -17.33
C ALA A 280 4.33 -16.80 -18.61
N PRO A 281 5.10 -15.71 -18.72
CA PRO A 281 5.97 -15.44 -19.85
C PRO A 281 6.96 -16.57 -20.12
N SER A 282 7.51 -16.61 -21.33
CA SER A 282 8.56 -17.56 -21.73
C SER A 282 9.94 -17.26 -21.13
N THR A 283 10.10 -16.08 -20.52
CA THR A 283 11.34 -15.64 -19.86
C THR A 283 11.13 -15.48 -18.36
N PRO A 284 12.10 -15.91 -17.53
CA PRO A 284 12.07 -15.66 -16.09
C PRO A 284 12.02 -14.16 -15.77
N GLY A 285 11.41 -13.81 -14.65
CA GLY A 285 11.30 -12.41 -14.19
C GLY A 285 10.27 -12.24 -13.11
N ASN A 286 10.03 -11.01 -12.70
CA ASN A 286 9.00 -10.66 -11.72
C ASN A 286 7.84 -9.94 -12.40
N ARG A 287 6.63 -10.18 -11.90
CA ARG A 287 5.39 -9.53 -12.35
C ARG A 287 4.67 -8.95 -11.15
N TRP A 288 4.02 -7.80 -11.31
CA TRP A 288 2.95 -7.37 -10.44
C TRP A 288 1.61 -7.82 -10.99
N VAL A 289 0.86 -8.54 -10.19
CA VAL A 289 -0.52 -8.94 -10.49
C VAL A 289 -1.43 -8.23 -9.52
N SER A 290 -2.38 -7.47 -10.05
CA SER A 290 -3.24 -6.59 -9.28
C SER A 290 -4.70 -6.83 -9.58
N ALA A 291 -5.53 -6.70 -8.54
CA ALA A 291 -6.98 -6.57 -8.65
C ALA A 291 -7.41 -5.23 -8.10
N VAL A 292 -8.29 -4.56 -8.81
CA VAL A 292 -9.00 -3.37 -8.34
C VAL A 292 -10.47 -3.70 -8.32
N ILE A 293 -11.13 -3.50 -7.17
CA ILE A 293 -12.58 -3.69 -7.01
C ILE A 293 -13.17 -2.46 -6.34
N LEU A 294 -14.15 -1.87 -6.98
CA LEU A 294 -14.94 -0.74 -6.50
C LEU A 294 -16.36 -1.21 -6.19
N ARG A 295 -16.87 -0.80 -5.05
CA ARG A 295 -18.24 -1.00 -4.58
C ARG A 295 -18.81 0.33 -4.08
N GLY A 296 -20.12 0.45 -3.86
CA GLY A 296 -20.76 1.69 -3.42
C GLY A 296 -20.18 2.36 -2.18
N GLY A 297 -19.57 1.60 -1.27
CA GLY A 297 -18.95 2.11 -0.03
C GLY A 297 -17.46 2.43 -0.13
N GLY A 298 -16.77 2.06 -1.22
CA GLY A 298 -15.33 2.28 -1.38
C GLY A 298 -14.66 1.38 -2.39
N MET A 299 -13.35 1.47 -2.42
CA MET A 299 -12.47 0.74 -3.34
C MET A 299 -11.40 -0.01 -2.57
N THR A 300 -11.06 -1.19 -3.08
CA THR A 300 -9.89 -1.95 -2.67
C THR A 300 -9.07 -2.33 -3.88
N MET A 301 -7.76 -2.10 -3.79
CA MET A 301 -6.77 -2.58 -4.73
C MET A 301 -5.75 -3.44 -4.00
N VAL A 302 -5.53 -4.63 -4.51
CA VAL A 302 -4.48 -5.54 -4.03
C VAL A 302 -3.49 -5.78 -5.15
N THR A 303 -2.21 -5.64 -4.84
CA THR A 303 -1.11 -6.01 -5.75
C THR A 303 -0.24 -7.06 -5.07
N GLN A 304 0.16 -8.07 -5.80
CA GLN A 304 1.08 -9.10 -5.34
C GLN A 304 2.15 -9.38 -6.39
N ARG A 305 3.38 -9.61 -5.92
CA ARG A 305 4.48 -10.04 -6.78
C ARG A 305 4.34 -11.52 -7.12
N LEU A 306 4.42 -11.83 -8.41
CA LEU A 306 4.51 -13.19 -8.97
C LEU A 306 5.92 -13.38 -9.53
N GLN A 307 6.63 -14.40 -9.06
CA GLN A 307 7.94 -14.78 -9.59
C GLN A 307 7.77 -15.81 -10.71
N VAL A 308 8.34 -15.53 -11.88
CA VAL A 308 8.43 -16.47 -13.00
C VAL A 308 9.82 -17.06 -13.01
N VAL A 309 9.91 -18.36 -12.78
CA VAL A 309 11.19 -19.11 -12.68
C VAL A 309 11.31 -20.13 -13.82
N ARG A 310 12.52 -20.66 -14.01
CA ARG A 310 12.79 -21.75 -15.00
C ARG A 310 12.23 -23.09 -14.57
#